data_5ca12e3fa4c65b4c06934ec35576588c
#
_entry.id   5ca12e3fa4c65b4c06934ec35576588c
#
_cell.length_a   1.000
_cell.length_b   1.000
_cell.length_c   1.000
_cell.angle_alpha   90.00
_cell.angle_beta   90.00
_cell.angle_gamma   90.00
#
_symmetry.space_group_name_H-M   'P 1'
#
loop_
_entity.id
_entity.type
_entity.pdbx_description
1 polymer ?
#
loop_
_entity_poly.entity_id
_entity_poly.type
_entity_poly.pdbx_seq_one_letter_code
_entity_poly.pdbx_strand_id
1 'polypeptide(L)'
;PTIGLGVGMFKIYGDILDAQRGNALISNIGYDLHVKQQLNPFLTAKFYVLFGSLSANERSIDRNLNFKSQITVGGFALMYNFHHILPEKRVINPFISLGIESVEFLSKTDLYDTYGNKYNYWSDGSIRNLPESDINASDAVVIHRDYVYETDLREMNSDGKGKYQERTFSIPVGIGAQMHLTKNIDFTIGATMHYTFSDLVDNVTSNSGGERIGAQPGTKGNDKFLMSSF
;
A
#
# COMPACT_ATOMS: atom_id res chain seq x y z
N PRO A 1 7.64 12.93 26.87
CA PRO A 1 7.60 12.36 25.53
C PRO A 1 8.20 10.95 25.51
N THR A 2 7.70 10.10 24.60
CA THR A 2 8.23 8.76 24.36
C THR A 2 8.59 8.66 22.88
N ILE A 3 9.76 8.13 22.57
CA ILE A 3 10.18 7.83 21.20
C ILE A 3 9.96 6.34 20.96
N GLY A 4 9.43 5.98 19.80
CA GLY A 4 9.19 4.59 19.44
C GLY A 4 9.57 4.28 18.02
N LEU A 5 9.91 3.00 17.82
CA LEU A 5 10.14 2.36 16.54
C LEU A 5 9.13 1.22 16.40
N GLY A 6 8.60 1.03 15.22
CA GLY A 6 7.70 -0.08 14.92
C GLY A 6 8.03 -0.71 13.58
N VAL A 7 7.64 -1.96 13.45
CA VAL A 7 7.61 -2.68 12.18
C VAL A 7 6.21 -3.20 11.95
N GLY A 8 5.81 -3.31 10.71
CA GLY A 8 4.46 -3.75 10.37
C GLY A 8 4.34 -4.22 8.94
N MET A 9 3.11 -4.55 8.57
CA MET A 9 2.77 -4.96 7.21
C MET A 9 1.72 -4.03 6.64
N PHE A 10 1.94 -3.63 5.39
CA PHE A 10 0.97 -2.89 4.61
C PHE A 10 0.11 -3.82 3.75
N LYS A 11 -1.17 -3.48 3.63
CA LYS A 11 -2.10 -4.10 2.69
C LYS A 11 -2.91 -3.00 1.99
N ILE A 12 -2.92 -3.00 0.66
CA ILE A 12 -3.72 -2.06 -0.11
C ILE A 12 -5.15 -2.58 -0.31
N TYR A 13 -6.08 -1.64 -0.40
CA TYR A 13 -7.47 -1.81 -0.82
C TYR A 13 -7.74 -0.78 -1.92
N GLY A 14 -7.39 -1.14 -3.14
CA GLY A 14 -7.55 -0.38 -4.37
C GLY A 14 -8.26 -1.21 -5.44
N ASP A 15 -8.08 -0.83 -6.68
CA ASP A 15 -8.74 -1.44 -7.84
C ASP A 15 -8.05 -2.71 -8.35
N ILE A 16 -6.78 -2.91 -8.00
CA ILE A 16 -6.04 -4.11 -8.35
C ILE A 16 -6.29 -5.18 -7.29
N LEU A 17 -6.94 -6.26 -7.69
CA LEU A 17 -7.22 -7.39 -6.82
C LEU A 17 -5.91 -8.12 -6.46
N ASP A 18 -5.72 -8.35 -5.17
CA ASP A 18 -4.56 -9.08 -4.67
C ASP A 18 -4.79 -10.60 -4.82
N ALA A 19 -4.50 -11.12 -6.01
CA ALA A 19 -4.50 -12.56 -6.26
C ALA A 19 -3.18 -13.22 -5.81
N GLN A 20 -2.50 -12.67 -4.80
CA GLN A 20 -1.17 -13.09 -4.40
C GLN A 20 -1.14 -14.53 -3.86
N ARG A 21 -0.49 -15.39 -4.62
CA ARG A 21 0.12 -16.63 -4.14
C ARG A 21 1.60 -16.42 -3.70
N GLY A 22 2.06 -15.19 -3.61
CA GLY A 22 3.41 -14.81 -3.18
C GLY A 22 3.51 -14.58 -1.67
N ASN A 23 4.71 -14.49 -1.16
CA ASN A 23 4.98 -14.26 0.26
C ASN A 23 4.66 -12.80 0.62
N ALA A 24 3.39 -12.50 0.87
CA ALA A 24 2.87 -11.16 1.22
C ALA A 24 3.59 -10.53 2.43
N LEU A 25 4.16 -11.35 3.30
CA LEU A 25 4.91 -10.92 4.48
C LEU A 25 6.21 -10.18 4.14
N ILE A 26 6.82 -10.47 2.99
CA ILE A 26 8.12 -9.86 2.63
C ILE A 26 7.94 -8.64 1.72
N SER A 27 6.88 -8.62 0.90
CA SER A 27 6.72 -7.58 -0.13
C SER A 27 6.12 -6.28 0.39
N ASN A 28 5.43 -6.28 1.54
CA ASN A 28 4.70 -5.14 2.05
C ASN A 28 5.10 -4.76 3.49
N ILE A 29 6.37 -4.88 3.81
CA ILE A 29 6.89 -4.47 5.12
C ILE A 29 6.92 -2.94 5.21
N GLY A 30 6.54 -2.42 6.37
CA GLY A 30 6.61 -1.02 6.72
C GLY A 30 7.31 -0.79 8.06
N TYR A 31 7.87 0.38 8.19
CA TYR A 31 8.56 0.86 9.38
C TYR A 31 7.89 2.12 9.90
N ASP A 32 7.76 2.23 11.20
CA ASP A 32 7.19 3.37 11.93
C ASP A 32 8.27 3.99 12.82
N LEU A 33 8.48 5.28 12.69
CA LEU A 33 9.23 6.09 13.64
C LEU A 33 8.27 7.13 14.22
N HIS A 34 8.16 7.18 15.56
CA HIS A 34 7.21 8.10 16.16
C HIS A 34 7.68 8.71 17.49
N VAL A 35 7.09 9.85 17.78
CA VAL A 35 7.16 10.50 19.10
C VAL A 35 5.75 10.63 19.64
N LYS A 36 5.54 10.17 20.86
CA LYS A 36 4.28 10.33 21.61
C LYS A 36 4.45 11.30 22.74
N GLN A 37 3.47 12.17 22.92
CA GLN A 37 3.37 13.07 24.06
C GLN A 37 2.02 12.89 24.72
N GLN A 38 2.01 12.41 25.96
CA GLN A 38 0.78 12.38 26.75
C GLN A 38 0.36 13.80 27.09
N LEU A 39 -0.85 14.18 26.69
CA LEU A 39 -1.44 15.49 26.96
C LEU A 39 -2.21 15.51 28.26
N ASN A 40 -2.92 14.42 28.52
CA ASN A 40 -3.65 14.19 29.77
C ASN A 40 -3.79 12.67 29.99
N PRO A 41 -4.41 12.20 31.09
CA PRO A 41 -4.48 10.77 31.39
C PRO A 41 -5.10 9.89 30.30
N PHE A 42 -5.96 10.40 29.44
CA PHE A 42 -6.68 9.62 28.40
C PHE A 42 -6.33 10.04 26.97
N LEU A 43 -5.57 11.12 26.76
CA LEU A 43 -5.25 11.64 25.43
C LEU A 43 -3.75 11.75 25.23
N THR A 44 -3.27 11.18 24.12
CA THR A 44 -1.86 11.22 23.70
C THR A 44 -1.77 11.76 22.27
N ALA A 45 -0.88 12.71 22.04
CA ALA A 45 -0.49 13.14 20.69
C ALA A 45 0.61 12.24 20.15
N LYS A 46 0.49 11.78 18.91
CA LYS A 46 1.51 10.99 18.19
C LYS A 46 1.90 11.74 16.92
N PHE A 47 3.20 12.05 16.77
CA PHE A 47 3.81 12.45 15.51
C PHE A 47 4.59 11.25 14.97
N TYR A 48 4.49 10.99 13.67
CA TYR A 48 5.10 9.79 13.10
C TYR A 48 5.49 9.96 11.65
N VAL A 49 6.44 9.13 11.25
CA VAL A 49 6.79 8.91 9.85
C VAL A 49 6.75 7.41 9.59
N LEU A 50 6.10 7.01 8.48
CA LEU A 50 6.05 5.63 8.03
C LEU A 50 6.81 5.51 6.71
N PHE A 51 7.50 4.40 6.55
CA PHE A 51 8.22 4.04 5.32
C PHE A 51 7.90 2.60 4.95
N GLY A 52 7.70 2.34 3.68
CA GLY A 52 7.50 0.98 3.22
C GLY A 52 7.06 0.88 1.79
N SER A 53 6.48 -0.24 1.43
CA SER A 53 5.95 -0.45 0.09
C SER A 53 4.57 -1.09 0.13
N LEU A 54 3.75 -0.71 -0.85
CA LEU A 54 2.50 -1.38 -1.20
C LEU A 54 2.69 -2.09 -2.53
N SER A 55 2.14 -3.28 -2.68
CA SER A 55 2.13 -3.97 -3.96
C SER A 55 0.87 -4.80 -4.12
N ALA A 56 0.40 -4.95 -5.34
CA ALA A 56 -0.61 -5.90 -5.71
C ALA A 56 -0.31 -6.49 -7.09
N ASN A 57 -0.71 -7.74 -7.29
CA ASN A 57 -0.53 -8.47 -8.53
C ASN A 57 -1.82 -9.17 -8.88
N GLU A 58 -2.41 -8.79 -10.00
CA GLU A 58 -3.58 -9.43 -10.55
C GLU A 58 -3.17 -10.28 -11.75
N ARG A 59 -3.75 -11.47 -11.84
CA ARG A 59 -3.61 -12.34 -12.98
C ARG A 59 -4.93 -13.03 -13.24
N SER A 60 -5.67 -12.53 -14.22
CA SER A 60 -6.90 -13.12 -14.71
C SER A 60 -6.88 -13.18 -16.24
N ILE A 61 -7.89 -13.80 -16.84
CA ILE A 61 -8.04 -13.83 -18.29
C ILE A 61 -8.27 -12.43 -18.85
N ASP A 62 -8.98 -11.60 -18.09
CA ASP A 62 -9.42 -10.29 -18.55
C ASP A 62 -8.47 -9.14 -18.16
N ARG A 63 -7.68 -9.32 -17.07
CA ARG A 63 -6.85 -8.25 -16.53
C ARG A 63 -5.60 -8.79 -15.82
N ASN A 64 -4.44 -8.26 -16.22
CA ASN A 64 -3.13 -8.72 -15.73
C ASN A 64 -2.30 -7.56 -15.18
N LEU A 65 -2.85 -6.85 -14.21
CA LEU A 65 -2.21 -5.68 -13.61
C LEU A 65 -1.23 -6.08 -12.50
N ASN A 66 -0.20 -5.27 -12.36
CA ASN A 66 0.70 -5.33 -11.22
C ASN A 66 1.20 -3.92 -10.89
N PHE A 67 1.53 -3.70 -9.65
CA PHE A 67 2.26 -2.50 -9.24
C PHE A 67 3.01 -2.73 -7.94
N LYS A 68 4.00 -1.88 -7.71
CA LYS A 68 4.67 -1.68 -6.43
C LYS A 68 4.86 -0.19 -6.21
N SER A 69 4.34 0.31 -5.10
CA SER A 69 4.47 1.70 -4.69
C SER A 69 5.35 1.82 -3.46
N GLN A 70 6.37 2.68 -3.51
CA GLN A 70 7.10 3.11 -2.32
C GLN A 70 6.27 4.17 -1.61
N ILE A 71 6.03 3.97 -0.32
CA ILE A 71 5.19 4.85 0.49
C ILE A 71 6.04 5.54 1.55
N THR A 72 5.88 6.85 1.63
CA THR A 72 6.38 7.68 2.73
C THR A 72 5.21 8.47 3.30
N VAL A 73 4.95 8.33 4.59
CA VAL A 73 3.86 9.01 5.27
C VAL A 73 4.43 9.87 6.39
N GLY A 74 4.00 11.12 6.49
CA GLY A 74 4.26 11.97 7.63
C GLY A 74 2.96 12.45 8.24
N GLY A 75 2.73 12.19 9.53
CA GLY A 75 1.44 12.43 10.13
C GLY A 75 1.43 12.83 11.60
N PHE A 76 0.26 13.29 11.98
CA PHE A 76 -0.11 13.58 13.35
C PHE A 76 -1.41 12.85 13.69
N ALA A 77 -1.46 12.19 14.84
CA ALA A 77 -2.67 11.54 15.35
C ALA A 77 -2.89 11.84 16.84
N LEU A 78 -4.15 11.89 17.22
CA LEU A 78 -4.58 11.86 18.61
C LEU A 78 -5.01 10.43 18.94
N MET A 79 -4.48 9.92 20.05
CA MET A 79 -4.78 8.58 20.57
C MET A 79 -5.59 8.74 21.85
N TYR A 80 -6.77 8.14 21.87
CA TYR A 80 -7.60 8.06 23.07
C TYR A 80 -7.40 6.73 23.77
N ASN A 81 -6.94 6.77 25.01
CA ASN A 81 -6.65 5.61 25.84
C ASN A 81 -7.82 5.32 26.79
N PHE A 82 -8.26 4.08 26.82
CA PHE A 82 -9.44 3.68 27.62
C PHE A 82 -9.11 3.35 29.08
N HIS A 83 -7.89 3.59 29.56
CA HIS A 83 -7.47 3.15 30.87
C HIS A 83 -8.30 3.73 32.04
N HIS A 84 -8.93 4.89 31.87
CA HIS A 84 -9.77 5.53 32.90
C HIS A 84 -11.18 4.92 33.01
N ILE A 85 -11.64 4.20 31.98
CA ILE A 85 -12.94 3.51 31.96
C ILE A 85 -12.80 2.08 32.46
N LEU A 86 -11.62 1.54 32.40
CA LEU A 86 -11.33 0.14 32.62
C LEU A 86 -10.57 -0.07 33.94
N PRO A 87 -10.63 -1.24 34.61
CA PRO A 87 -10.00 -1.47 35.93
C PRO A 87 -8.50 -1.18 35.96
N GLU A 88 -8.00 -0.58 37.05
CA GLU A 88 -6.62 -0.06 37.19
C GLU A 88 -5.51 -1.13 37.08
N LYS A 89 -5.80 -2.39 37.40
CA LYS A 89 -4.80 -3.47 37.43
C LYS A 89 -4.69 -4.24 36.10
N ARG A 90 -4.57 -3.53 34.97
CA ARG A 90 -4.41 -4.18 33.68
C ARG A 90 -3.02 -4.04 33.11
N VAL A 91 -2.61 -5.10 32.41
CA VAL A 91 -1.37 -5.12 31.63
C VAL A 91 -1.58 -4.49 30.25
N ILE A 92 -2.80 -4.61 29.71
CA ILE A 92 -3.14 -4.20 28.35
C ILE A 92 -4.04 -2.96 28.37
N ASN A 93 -3.61 -1.89 27.71
CA ASN A 93 -4.33 -0.64 27.58
C ASN A 93 -4.78 -0.42 26.14
N PRO A 94 -6.06 -0.67 25.81
CA PRO A 94 -6.57 -0.42 24.48
C PRO A 94 -6.64 1.07 24.17
N PHE A 95 -6.50 1.40 22.89
CA PHE A 95 -6.66 2.75 22.37
C PHE A 95 -7.33 2.77 21.02
N ILE A 96 -7.90 3.92 20.67
CA ILE A 96 -8.27 4.29 19.30
C ILE A 96 -7.46 5.52 18.90
N SER A 97 -7.23 5.72 17.61
CA SER A 97 -6.53 6.89 17.10
C SER A 97 -7.21 7.46 15.87
N LEU A 98 -7.11 8.78 15.73
CA LEU A 98 -7.58 9.52 14.57
C LEU A 98 -6.57 10.62 14.26
N GLY A 99 -6.28 10.88 12.98
CA GLY A 99 -5.27 11.86 12.61
C GLY A 99 -5.44 12.44 11.23
N ILE A 100 -4.41 13.17 10.84
CA ILE A 100 -4.21 13.71 9.49
C ILE A 100 -2.78 13.45 9.08
N GLU A 101 -2.56 13.15 7.81
CA GLU A 101 -1.23 12.84 7.30
C GLU A 101 -1.09 13.22 5.83
N SER A 102 0.16 13.38 5.41
CA SER A 102 0.56 13.48 4.01
C SER A 102 1.16 12.16 3.59
N VAL A 103 0.71 11.62 2.49
CA VAL A 103 1.17 10.36 1.89
C VAL A 103 1.85 10.69 0.57
N GLU A 104 3.12 10.32 0.45
CA GLU A 104 3.87 10.32 -0.80
C GLU A 104 3.98 8.88 -1.30
N PHE A 105 3.76 8.67 -2.60
CA PHE A 105 3.74 7.36 -3.22
C PHE A 105 4.40 7.41 -4.59
N LEU A 106 5.32 6.47 -4.83
CA LEU A 106 6.05 6.30 -6.08
C LEU A 106 5.73 4.94 -6.66
N SER A 107 4.79 4.92 -7.60
CA SER A 107 4.20 3.68 -8.11
C SER A 107 4.84 3.27 -9.43
N LYS A 108 5.29 2.02 -9.49
CA LYS A 108 5.89 1.39 -10.66
C LYS A 108 5.17 0.09 -11.02
N THR A 109 5.29 -0.32 -12.27
CA THR A 109 4.79 -1.60 -12.77
C THR A 109 5.90 -2.39 -13.44
N ASP A 110 5.76 -3.70 -13.47
CA ASP A 110 6.61 -4.66 -14.14
C ASP A 110 5.99 -4.99 -15.50
N LEU A 111 6.56 -4.46 -16.59
CA LEU A 111 6.10 -4.63 -17.97
C LEU A 111 7.07 -5.37 -18.87
N TYR A 112 8.36 -5.43 -18.48
CA TYR A 112 9.42 -6.01 -19.28
C TYR A 112 10.23 -7.00 -18.45
N ASP A 113 10.69 -8.06 -19.09
CA ASP A 113 11.65 -8.96 -18.46
C ASP A 113 13.07 -8.35 -18.39
N THR A 114 13.99 -9.02 -17.71
CA THR A 114 15.40 -8.60 -17.58
C THR A 114 16.14 -8.45 -18.92
N TYR A 115 15.59 -8.99 -20.01
CA TYR A 115 16.14 -8.87 -21.37
C TYR A 115 15.48 -7.75 -22.19
N GLY A 116 14.49 -7.03 -21.61
CA GLY A 116 13.75 -5.96 -22.26
C GLY A 116 12.57 -6.44 -23.14
N ASN A 117 12.16 -7.69 -23.03
CA ASN A 117 10.99 -8.19 -23.73
C ASN A 117 9.72 -7.77 -22.99
N LYS A 118 8.77 -7.17 -23.73
CA LYS A 118 7.45 -6.82 -23.16
C LYS A 118 6.64 -8.08 -22.86
N TYR A 119 5.93 -8.08 -21.74
CA TYR A 119 4.99 -9.14 -21.40
C TYR A 119 3.72 -9.04 -22.25
N ASN A 120 3.48 -10.00 -23.11
CA ASN A 120 2.27 -10.14 -23.89
C ASN A 120 1.45 -11.31 -23.34
N TYR A 121 0.23 -11.02 -22.89
CA TYR A 121 -0.67 -12.00 -22.29
C TYR A 121 -1.53 -12.62 -23.39
N TRP A 122 -1.39 -13.91 -23.58
CA TRP A 122 -2.10 -14.68 -24.60
C TRP A 122 -3.40 -15.26 -24.06
N SER A 123 -4.33 -15.58 -24.97
CA SER A 123 -5.64 -16.17 -24.66
C SER A 123 -5.55 -17.53 -23.97
N ASP A 124 -4.44 -18.26 -24.15
CA ASP A 124 -4.13 -19.52 -23.47
C ASP A 124 -3.61 -19.33 -22.02
N GLY A 125 -3.50 -18.09 -21.54
CA GLY A 125 -2.99 -17.73 -20.22
C GLY A 125 -1.46 -17.70 -20.12
N SER A 126 -0.73 -17.98 -21.23
CA SER A 126 0.74 -17.84 -21.23
C SER A 126 1.16 -16.37 -21.38
N ILE A 127 2.39 -16.07 -20.95
CA ILE A 127 3.05 -14.78 -21.18
C ILE A 127 4.16 -15.02 -22.17
N ARG A 128 4.19 -14.25 -23.26
CA ARG A 128 5.19 -14.41 -24.32
C ARG A 128 5.83 -13.08 -24.70
N ASN A 129 6.99 -13.16 -25.33
CA ASN A 129 7.76 -12.01 -25.82
C ASN A 129 7.16 -11.30 -27.04
N LEU A 130 6.25 -11.97 -27.79
CA LEU A 130 5.53 -11.40 -28.92
C LEU A 130 4.01 -11.40 -28.66
N PRO A 131 3.26 -10.43 -29.20
CA PRO A 131 1.80 -10.44 -29.11
C PRO A 131 1.19 -11.62 -29.88
N GLU A 132 0.01 -12.09 -29.45
CA GLU A 132 -0.71 -13.18 -30.09
C GLU A 132 -1.13 -12.83 -31.52
N SER A 133 -1.30 -11.53 -31.82
CA SER A 133 -1.63 -11.00 -33.14
C SER A 133 -0.42 -10.73 -34.03
N ASP A 134 0.81 -11.00 -33.58
CA ASP A 134 2.01 -10.79 -34.39
C ASP A 134 2.10 -11.76 -35.56
N ILE A 135 2.65 -11.31 -36.71
CA ILE A 135 2.86 -12.17 -37.88
C ILE A 135 3.81 -13.35 -37.55
N ASN A 136 4.72 -13.17 -36.62
CA ASN A 136 5.66 -14.18 -36.16
C ASN A 136 5.22 -14.83 -34.84
N ALA A 137 3.93 -14.84 -34.51
CA ALA A 137 3.41 -15.40 -33.25
C ALA A 137 3.81 -16.87 -33.04
N SER A 138 4.04 -17.64 -34.13
CA SER A 138 4.55 -19.01 -34.04
C SER A 138 5.95 -19.12 -33.40
N ASP A 139 6.75 -18.07 -33.46
CA ASP A 139 8.11 -18.02 -32.92
C ASP A 139 8.16 -17.42 -31.52
N ALA A 140 6.99 -17.09 -30.96
CA ALA A 140 6.88 -16.49 -29.67
C ALA A 140 7.32 -17.45 -28.55
N VAL A 141 8.25 -16.99 -27.70
CA VAL A 141 8.80 -17.74 -26.57
C VAL A 141 8.05 -17.38 -25.29
N VAL A 142 7.74 -18.40 -24.49
CA VAL A 142 7.14 -18.20 -23.16
C VAL A 142 8.14 -17.53 -22.23
N ILE A 143 7.73 -16.46 -21.61
CA ILE A 143 8.50 -15.69 -20.61
C ILE A 143 7.71 -15.60 -19.31
N HIS A 144 8.37 -15.17 -18.24
CA HIS A 144 7.78 -15.07 -16.91
C HIS A 144 8.03 -13.69 -16.33
N ARG A 145 7.07 -13.18 -15.53
CA ARG A 145 7.29 -11.96 -14.75
C ARG A 145 8.46 -12.16 -13.80
N ASP A 146 9.41 -11.23 -13.80
CA ASP A 146 10.55 -11.24 -12.90
C ASP A 146 10.31 -10.39 -11.64
N TYR A 147 9.18 -9.65 -11.59
CA TYR A 147 8.80 -8.76 -10.49
C TYR A 147 9.82 -7.65 -10.19
N VAL A 148 10.58 -7.27 -11.21
CA VAL A 148 11.41 -6.07 -11.21
C VAL A 148 10.55 -4.92 -11.76
N TYR A 149 10.15 -4.00 -10.90
CA TYR A 149 9.22 -2.92 -11.25
C TYR A 149 10.00 -1.75 -11.83
N GLU A 150 10.20 -1.75 -13.15
CA GLU A 150 11.04 -0.79 -13.88
C GLU A 150 10.26 0.41 -14.41
N THR A 151 8.98 0.24 -14.75
CA THR A 151 8.19 1.25 -15.45
C THR A 151 7.44 2.16 -14.47
N ASP A 152 7.70 3.47 -14.56
CA ASP A 152 7.01 4.49 -13.76
C ASP A 152 5.56 4.65 -14.26
N LEU A 153 4.60 4.41 -13.37
CA LEU A 153 3.18 4.48 -13.71
C LEU A 153 2.68 5.89 -13.98
N ARG A 154 3.30 6.90 -13.37
CA ARG A 154 2.99 8.31 -13.62
C ARG A 154 3.30 8.74 -15.05
N GLU A 155 4.37 8.18 -15.64
CA GLU A 155 4.77 8.48 -17.02
C GLU A 155 3.84 7.82 -18.04
N MET A 156 3.14 6.75 -17.65
CA MET A 156 2.24 6.01 -18.56
C MET A 156 0.96 6.77 -18.92
N ASN A 157 0.56 7.76 -18.11
CA ASN A 157 -0.65 8.56 -18.35
C ASN A 157 -1.91 7.73 -18.66
N SER A 158 -2.14 6.67 -17.90
CA SER A 158 -3.18 5.67 -18.15
C SER A 158 -4.62 6.24 -18.11
N ASP A 159 -4.83 7.36 -17.43
CA ASP A 159 -6.13 8.05 -17.34
C ASP A 159 -6.27 9.23 -18.32
N GLY A 160 -5.24 9.50 -19.13
CA GLY A 160 -5.24 10.55 -20.15
C GLY A 160 -5.14 11.99 -19.61
N LYS A 161 -4.92 12.18 -18.30
CA LYS A 161 -4.88 13.51 -17.66
C LYS A 161 -3.47 14.09 -17.49
N GLY A 162 -2.45 13.38 -17.98
CA GLY A 162 -1.05 13.77 -17.81
C GLY A 162 -0.46 13.28 -16.49
N LYS A 163 0.68 13.86 -16.11
CA LYS A 163 1.37 13.48 -14.87
C LYS A 163 0.60 13.93 -13.64
N TYR A 164 0.26 13.01 -12.78
CA TYR A 164 -0.41 13.29 -11.50
C TYR A 164 0.59 13.63 -10.39
N GLN A 165 0.08 14.18 -9.29
CA GLN A 165 0.88 14.43 -8.09
C GLN A 165 1.07 13.13 -7.30
N GLU A 166 2.31 12.81 -6.97
CA GLU A 166 2.71 11.64 -6.16
C GLU A 166 2.55 11.89 -4.65
N ARG A 167 1.73 12.86 -4.30
CA ARG A 167 1.44 13.22 -2.90
C ARG A 167 -0.04 13.48 -2.73
N THR A 168 -0.60 12.93 -1.66
CA THR A 168 -1.98 13.14 -1.25
C THR A 168 -2.07 13.30 0.27
N PHE A 169 -3.24 13.73 0.74
CA PHE A 169 -3.57 13.67 2.15
C PHE A 169 -4.32 12.37 2.47
N SER A 170 -4.33 12.00 3.75
CA SER A 170 -5.04 10.84 4.25
C SER A 170 -5.56 11.10 5.66
N ILE A 171 -6.61 10.39 6.03
CA ILE A 171 -7.14 10.32 7.38
C ILE A 171 -6.84 8.92 7.92
N PRO A 172 -5.87 8.77 8.84
CA PRO A 172 -5.61 7.52 9.53
C PRO A 172 -6.61 7.31 10.67
N VAL A 173 -7.22 6.13 10.70
CA VAL A 173 -8.08 5.65 11.79
C VAL A 173 -7.49 4.35 12.32
N GLY A 174 -7.09 4.35 13.58
CA GLY A 174 -6.40 3.22 14.19
C GLY A 174 -7.05 2.69 15.44
N ILE A 175 -6.81 1.41 15.69
CA ILE A 175 -7.11 0.73 16.94
C ILE A 175 -5.89 -0.06 17.38
N GLY A 176 -5.71 -0.23 18.69
CA GLY A 176 -4.60 -1.03 19.18
C GLY A 176 -4.61 -1.20 20.68
N ALA A 177 -3.54 -1.80 21.16
CA ALA A 177 -3.30 -2.01 22.57
C ALA A 177 -1.84 -1.74 22.92
N GLN A 178 -1.62 -1.07 24.02
CA GLN A 178 -0.31 -0.79 24.62
C GLN A 178 -0.11 -1.59 25.88
N MET A 179 1.04 -2.22 26.03
CA MET A 179 1.47 -2.95 27.21
C MET A 179 2.73 -2.31 27.80
N HIS A 180 2.71 -2.01 29.09
CA HIS A 180 3.88 -1.56 29.82
C HIS A 180 4.74 -2.76 30.21
N LEU A 181 5.87 -2.98 29.51
CA LEU A 181 6.80 -4.07 29.82
C LEU A 181 7.69 -3.71 31.02
N THR A 182 8.11 -2.46 31.08
CA THR A 182 8.86 -1.89 32.21
C THR A 182 8.42 -0.45 32.44
N LYS A 183 9.03 0.23 33.42
CA LYS A 183 8.76 1.66 33.68
C LYS A 183 9.11 2.57 32.50
N ASN A 184 9.98 2.10 31.56
CA ASN A 184 10.52 2.90 30.47
C ASN A 184 10.29 2.27 29.10
N ILE A 185 9.70 1.07 29.02
CA ILE A 185 9.50 0.33 27.77
C ILE A 185 8.06 -0.06 27.65
N ASP A 186 7.46 0.39 26.55
CA ASP A 186 6.11 0.02 26.12
C ASP A 186 6.16 -0.83 24.87
N PHE A 187 5.33 -1.83 24.81
CA PHE A 187 5.05 -2.59 23.59
C PHE A 187 3.65 -2.22 23.09
N THR A 188 3.54 -1.91 21.80
CA THR A 188 2.28 -1.52 21.18
C THR A 188 1.99 -2.43 19.99
N ILE A 189 0.78 -2.97 19.93
CA ILE A 189 0.25 -3.68 18.76
C ILE A 189 -0.96 -2.92 18.25
N GLY A 190 -1.08 -2.77 16.94
CA GLY A 190 -2.19 -2.01 16.38
C GLY A 190 -2.43 -2.26 14.90
N ALA A 191 -3.55 -1.73 14.45
CA ALA A 191 -3.93 -1.69 13.05
C ALA A 191 -4.49 -0.30 12.73
N THR A 192 -3.98 0.32 11.67
CA THR A 192 -4.40 1.65 11.22
C THR A 192 -4.83 1.56 9.76
N MET A 193 -6.04 1.99 9.49
CA MET A 193 -6.56 2.17 8.14
C MET A 193 -6.30 3.61 7.71
N HIS A 194 -5.62 3.78 6.59
CA HIS A 194 -5.28 5.05 5.98
C HIS A 194 -6.23 5.32 4.82
N TYR A 195 -7.14 6.28 4.98
CA TYR A 195 -8.12 6.69 3.95
C TYR A 195 -7.51 7.81 3.12
N THR A 196 -6.93 7.50 1.97
CA THR A 196 -6.30 8.51 1.10
C THR A 196 -7.36 9.33 0.35
N PHE A 197 -6.98 10.51 -0.14
CA PHE A 197 -7.79 11.33 -1.04
C PHE A 197 -7.32 11.20 -2.50
N SER A 198 -6.73 10.07 -2.85
CA SER A 198 -6.26 9.75 -4.21
C SER A 198 -6.72 8.35 -4.62
N ASP A 199 -7.02 8.22 -5.91
CA ASP A 199 -7.36 6.98 -6.63
C ASP A 199 -6.20 6.57 -7.55
N LEU A 200 -4.98 7.01 -7.22
CA LEU A 200 -3.82 6.89 -8.10
C LEU A 200 -2.64 6.17 -7.44
N VAL A 201 -2.82 5.62 -6.24
CA VAL A 201 -1.76 4.88 -5.55
C VAL A 201 -1.41 3.60 -6.31
N ASP A 202 -2.42 2.91 -6.86
CA ASP A 202 -2.25 1.77 -7.76
C ASP A 202 -2.30 2.14 -9.25
N ASN A 203 -2.53 3.45 -9.55
CA ASN A 203 -2.66 4.03 -10.89
C ASN A 203 -3.79 3.39 -11.72
N VAL A 204 -4.87 2.97 -11.09
CA VAL A 204 -6.08 2.48 -11.74
C VAL A 204 -7.27 3.29 -11.25
N THR A 205 -7.95 3.96 -12.16
CA THR A 205 -9.13 4.78 -11.86
C THR A 205 -10.30 4.37 -12.73
N SER A 206 -11.50 4.85 -12.45
CA SER A 206 -12.67 4.64 -13.31
C SER A 206 -12.51 5.20 -14.74
N ASN A 207 -11.52 6.05 -14.99
CA ASN A 207 -11.21 6.63 -16.29
C ASN A 207 -9.97 6.01 -16.94
N SER A 208 -9.28 5.12 -16.24
CA SER A 208 -8.09 4.48 -16.77
C SER A 208 -8.42 3.56 -17.95
N GLY A 209 -7.55 3.56 -18.96
CA GLY A 209 -7.70 2.79 -20.19
C GLY A 209 -6.36 2.42 -20.81
N GLY A 210 -6.40 1.92 -22.04
CA GLY A 210 -5.22 1.52 -22.82
C GLY A 210 -4.82 0.06 -22.64
N GLU A 211 -3.71 -0.34 -23.26
CA GLU A 211 -3.26 -1.74 -23.30
C GLU A 211 -3.05 -2.38 -21.92
N ARG A 212 -2.60 -1.59 -20.92
CA ARG A 212 -2.35 -2.09 -19.58
C ARG A 212 -3.62 -2.50 -18.85
N ILE A 213 -4.68 -1.71 -18.99
CA ILE A 213 -5.93 -1.84 -18.23
C ILE A 213 -6.96 -2.68 -18.98
N GLY A 214 -6.88 -2.67 -20.32
CA GLY A 214 -7.83 -3.36 -21.18
C GLY A 214 -9.25 -2.76 -21.10
N ALA A 215 -10.24 -3.63 -21.16
CA ALA A 215 -11.66 -3.23 -21.16
C ALA A 215 -12.27 -3.03 -19.78
N GLN A 216 -11.52 -3.28 -18.70
CA GLN A 216 -12.02 -3.20 -17.32
C GLN A 216 -11.30 -2.10 -16.54
N PRO A 217 -11.78 -0.84 -16.60
CA PRO A 217 -11.25 0.25 -15.78
C PRO A 217 -11.50 -0.01 -14.29
N GLY A 218 -10.90 0.83 -13.45
CA GLY A 218 -11.14 0.81 -12.01
C GLY A 218 -12.54 1.25 -11.61
N THR A 219 -12.79 1.23 -10.33
CA THR A 219 -14.02 1.71 -9.71
C THR A 219 -13.91 3.19 -9.36
N LYS A 220 -15.02 3.81 -8.95
CA LYS A 220 -15.00 5.16 -8.38
C LYS A 220 -14.75 5.05 -6.88
N GLY A 221 -13.56 5.31 -6.45
CA GLY A 221 -13.27 5.31 -5.01
C GLY A 221 -11.79 5.53 -4.75
N ASN A 222 -11.48 6.28 -3.73
CA ASN A 222 -10.08 6.53 -3.36
C ASN A 222 -9.44 5.27 -2.76
N ASP A 223 -8.17 5.10 -3.04
CA ASP A 223 -7.36 4.04 -2.48
C ASP A 223 -7.26 4.13 -0.96
N LYS A 224 -7.16 2.97 -0.33
CA LYS A 224 -6.96 2.84 1.12
C LYS A 224 -5.88 1.81 1.37
N PHE A 225 -5.19 1.95 2.47
CA PHE A 225 -4.27 0.90 2.90
C PHE A 225 -4.34 0.70 4.41
N LEU A 226 -4.11 -0.52 4.82
CA LEU A 226 -4.03 -0.93 6.21
C LEU A 226 -2.56 -1.12 6.58
N MET A 227 -2.16 -0.59 7.72
CA MET A 227 -0.90 -0.95 8.37
C MET A 227 -1.20 -1.70 9.66
N SER A 228 -0.76 -2.96 9.74
CA SER A 228 -0.68 -3.71 11.00
C SER A 228 0.71 -3.54 11.57
N SER A 229 0.86 -3.09 12.81
CA SER A 229 2.15 -2.73 13.43
C SER A 229 2.35 -3.33 14.82
N PHE A 230 3.59 -3.54 15.17
CA PHE A 230 4.04 -3.98 16.48
C PHE A 230 5.45 -3.43 16.79
#